data_f03d074a406ee85d741e1fea059837f6
#
_entry.id   f03d074a406ee85d741e1fea059837f6
#
_cell.length_a   1.000
_cell.length_b   1.000
_cell.length_c   1.000
_cell.angle_alpha   90.00
_cell.angle_beta   90.00
_cell.angle_gamma   90.00
#
_symmetry.space_group_name_H-M   'P 1'
#
loop_
_entity.id
_entity.type
_entity.pdbx_description
1 polymer ?
#
loop_
_entity_poly.entity_id
_entity_poly.type
_entity_poly.pdbx_seq_one_letter_code
_entity_poly.pdbx_strand_id
1 'polypeptide(L)'
;MELALYEPGVGYYAGGAQKFGRDGDFITAPELGSLFGRTLARQLEELAYPVLEFGAGSGALAATLLSRHAFDYRIVEISPQLQARQQARLGARAQWLAGLPQRIRGVVIANEVVDAMPVHALAWRKEAIMERGVIFSDGNFMWKEKPATGVLLEEAVKIQVPTPYESEIGLVAQAWMREIGARLEEGVIFIFDYGFPRGEYYHPQRATGTLMCHHRHRAHGDVFARPGEEDITAHVDFTALATAAVDAGLEVLGYATQAQFLVNCGITDVLGEANAENALHYAPLAAEAQKLLSPAEMGELFKVLAVGRGVKPPLLGFSRGDRSHSL
;
A
#
# COMPACT_ATOMS: atom_id res chain seq x y z
N MET A 1 -10.14 10.58 8.90
CA MET A 1 -8.87 10.02 8.41
C MET A 1 -8.01 11.10 7.77
N GLU A 2 -8.47 11.86 6.77
CA GLU A 2 -7.67 12.90 6.11
C GLU A 2 -7.02 13.89 7.09
N LEU A 3 -7.80 14.56 7.93
CA LEU A 3 -7.27 15.50 8.93
C LEU A 3 -6.33 14.84 9.93
N ALA A 4 -6.69 13.64 10.42
CA ALA A 4 -5.87 12.92 11.41
C ALA A 4 -4.51 12.48 10.86
N LEU A 5 -4.42 12.19 9.56
CA LEU A 5 -3.18 11.73 8.93
C LEU A 5 -2.37 12.87 8.29
N TYR A 6 -3.03 13.84 7.65
CA TYR A 6 -2.37 14.75 6.71
C TYR A 6 -2.50 16.23 7.03
N GLU A 7 -3.25 16.64 8.08
CA GLU A 7 -3.35 18.06 8.44
C GLU A 7 -1.96 18.65 8.75
N PRO A 8 -1.55 19.74 8.10
CA PRO A 8 -0.25 20.33 8.29
C PRO A 8 0.09 20.63 9.76
N GLY A 9 1.19 20.10 10.23
CA GLY A 9 1.73 20.34 11.58
C GLY A 9 1.13 19.50 12.71
N VAL A 10 -0.04 18.88 12.52
CA VAL A 10 -0.72 18.08 13.56
C VAL A 10 -1.12 16.67 13.10
N GLY A 11 -1.25 16.43 11.79
CA GLY A 11 -1.57 15.12 11.25
C GLY A 11 -0.41 14.13 11.40
N TYR A 12 -0.73 12.85 11.53
CA TYR A 12 0.25 11.79 11.76
C TYR A 12 1.41 11.84 10.78
N TYR A 13 1.20 11.94 9.47
CA TYR A 13 2.26 12.04 8.44
C TYR A 13 2.84 13.45 8.30
N ALA A 14 2.12 14.50 8.70
CA ALA A 14 2.54 15.89 8.63
C ALA A 14 3.19 16.41 9.93
N GLY A 15 3.02 15.71 11.05
CA GLY A 15 3.57 16.04 12.36
C GLY A 15 4.97 15.47 12.59
N GLY A 16 5.65 15.89 13.68
CA GLY A 16 7.09 15.64 13.96
C GLY A 16 7.46 14.29 14.57
N ALA A 17 6.54 13.33 14.76
CA ALA A 17 6.81 12.05 15.44
C ALA A 17 7.66 11.07 14.61
N GLN A 18 8.41 10.19 15.29
CA GLN A 18 9.14 9.09 14.64
C GLN A 18 8.18 7.94 14.38
N LYS A 19 7.88 7.65 13.09
CA LYS A 19 6.77 6.80 12.63
C LYS A 19 7.21 5.40 12.21
N PHE A 20 8.42 5.26 11.66
CA PHE A 20 8.91 4.03 11.02
C PHE A 20 10.07 3.40 11.78
N GLY A 21 10.19 2.06 11.70
CA GLY A 21 11.29 1.26 12.22
C GLY A 21 11.03 0.70 13.62
N ARG A 22 12.09 0.16 14.24
CA ARG A 22 11.98 -0.51 15.56
C ARG A 22 11.43 0.37 16.68
N ASP A 23 11.64 1.67 16.59
CA ASP A 23 11.18 2.67 17.57
C ASP A 23 9.92 3.40 17.08
N GLY A 24 9.32 2.96 15.96
CA GLY A 24 8.11 3.51 15.36
C GLY A 24 6.86 2.71 15.72
N ASP A 25 5.75 3.05 15.06
CA ASP A 25 4.45 2.42 15.33
C ASP A 25 4.25 1.11 14.59
N PHE A 26 4.92 0.91 13.44
CA PHE A 26 4.86 -0.29 12.62
C PHE A 26 6.15 -0.54 11.83
N ILE A 27 6.29 -1.76 11.29
CA ILE A 27 7.44 -2.18 10.49
C ILE A 27 6.92 -2.64 9.14
N THR A 28 7.32 -1.95 8.07
CA THR A 28 7.00 -2.32 6.68
C THR A 28 7.96 -3.39 6.16
N ALA A 29 7.59 -4.05 5.05
CA ALA A 29 8.45 -5.07 4.43
C ALA A 29 9.89 -4.57 4.13
N PRO A 30 10.11 -3.35 3.59
CA PRO A 30 11.45 -2.79 3.39
C PRO A 30 12.24 -2.49 4.68
N GLU A 31 11.56 -2.31 5.81
CA GLU A 31 12.21 -2.02 7.10
C GLU A 31 12.65 -3.29 7.86
N LEU A 32 12.15 -4.47 7.47
CA LEU A 32 12.59 -5.75 8.05
C LEU A 32 14.07 -6.03 7.77
N GLY A 33 14.53 -5.66 6.56
CA GLY A 33 15.88 -5.85 6.10
C GLY A 33 16.07 -5.59 4.61
N SER A 34 17.00 -6.28 3.98
CA SER A 34 17.31 -6.06 2.57
C SER A 34 16.70 -7.09 1.60
N LEU A 35 16.11 -8.16 2.12
CA LEU A 35 15.72 -9.30 1.30
C LEU A 35 14.54 -8.96 0.38
N PHE A 36 13.55 -8.22 0.90
CA PHE A 36 12.43 -7.72 0.10
C PHE A 36 12.90 -6.89 -1.09
N GLY A 37 13.69 -5.84 -0.86
CA GLY A 37 14.18 -4.95 -1.92
C GLY A 37 15.11 -5.66 -2.90
N ARG A 38 15.99 -6.55 -2.41
CA ARG A 38 16.88 -7.36 -3.28
C ARG A 38 16.10 -8.31 -4.19
N THR A 39 15.00 -8.85 -3.68
CA THR A 39 14.11 -9.74 -4.46
C THR A 39 13.31 -8.94 -5.48
N LEU A 40 12.76 -7.79 -5.07
CA LEU A 40 12.05 -6.89 -5.99
C LEU A 40 12.98 -6.36 -7.10
N ALA A 41 14.25 -6.12 -6.82
CA ALA A 41 15.22 -5.66 -7.80
C ALA A 41 15.25 -6.58 -9.04
N ARG A 42 15.11 -7.90 -8.88
CA ARG A 42 15.09 -8.86 -10.00
C ARG A 42 13.91 -8.63 -10.96
N GLN A 43 12.74 -8.27 -10.44
CA GLN A 43 11.59 -7.88 -11.27
C GLN A 43 11.84 -6.55 -11.98
N LEU A 44 12.47 -5.60 -11.30
CA LEU A 44 12.76 -4.29 -11.89
C LEU A 44 13.85 -4.35 -12.95
N GLU A 45 14.86 -5.19 -12.76
CA GLU A 45 15.94 -5.44 -13.71
C GLU A 45 15.40 -6.08 -15.01
N GLU A 46 14.41 -6.99 -14.92
CA GLU A 46 13.73 -7.55 -16.10
C GLU A 46 13.05 -6.45 -16.94
N LEU A 47 12.41 -5.47 -16.26
CA LEU A 47 11.70 -4.39 -16.92
C LEU A 47 12.64 -3.32 -17.49
N ALA A 48 13.78 -3.07 -16.86
CA ALA A 48 14.81 -2.12 -17.25
C ALA A 48 14.31 -0.68 -17.45
N TYR A 49 13.33 -0.25 -16.65
CA TYR A 49 12.75 1.09 -16.69
C TYR A 49 13.25 1.98 -15.54
N PRO A 50 13.14 3.33 -15.67
CA PRO A 50 13.21 4.25 -14.55
C PRO A 50 12.18 3.89 -13.47
N VAL A 51 12.50 4.19 -12.19
CA VAL A 51 11.62 3.91 -11.05
C VAL A 51 11.07 5.20 -10.46
N LEU A 52 9.77 5.24 -10.22
CA LEU A 52 9.07 6.27 -9.47
C LEU A 52 8.42 5.64 -8.24
N GLU A 53 8.93 5.95 -7.06
CA GLU A 53 8.39 5.46 -5.78
C GLU A 53 7.50 6.53 -5.13
N PHE A 54 6.31 6.11 -4.69
CA PHE A 54 5.42 6.91 -3.86
C PHE A 54 5.60 6.53 -2.39
N GLY A 55 5.71 7.54 -1.51
CA GLY A 55 5.73 7.31 -0.07
C GLY A 55 6.90 6.44 0.37
N ALA A 56 8.13 6.81 0.02
CA ALA A 56 9.32 5.99 0.27
C ALA A 56 9.67 5.79 1.77
N GLY A 57 8.88 6.31 2.70
CA GLY A 57 9.05 6.15 4.13
C GLY A 57 10.43 6.59 4.62
N SER A 58 11.20 5.68 5.20
CA SER A 58 12.59 5.96 5.60
C SER A 58 13.58 5.96 4.43
N GLY A 59 13.16 5.61 3.21
CA GLY A 59 14.02 5.38 2.05
C GLY A 59 14.72 4.01 2.06
N ALA A 60 14.22 3.04 2.84
CA ALA A 60 14.85 1.72 2.97
C ALA A 60 14.80 0.94 1.67
N LEU A 61 13.64 0.91 1.00
CA LEU A 61 13.47 0.24 -0.30
C LEU A 61 14.40 0.85 -1.35
N ALA A 62 14.33 2.19 -1.53
CA ALA A 62 15.18 2.92 -2.46
C ALA A 62 16.69 2.65 -2.20
N ALA A 63 17.12 2.67 -0.92
CA ALA A 63 18.50 2.40 -0.56
C ALA A 63 18.94 0.98 -0.98
N THR A 64 18.07 -0.01 -0.77
CA THR A 64 18.36 -1.40 -1.14
C THR A 64 18.42 -1.58 -2.65
N LEU A 65 17.44 -1.05 -3.39
CA LEU A 65 17.39 -1.12 -4.84
C LEU A 65 18.61 -0.44 -5.47
N LEU A 66 18.94 0.77 -5.04
CA LEU A 66 20.07 1.56 -5.54
C LEU A 66 21.45 1.02 -5.12
N SER A 67 21.51 0.10 -4.15
CA SER A 67 22.74 -0.62 -3.83
C SER A 67 23.02 -1.77 -4.79
N ARG A 68 22.00 -2.28 -5.46
CA ARG A 68 22.08 -3.42 -6.38
C ARG A 68 22.21 -3.00 -7.84
N HIS A 69 21.51 -1.91 -8.21
CA HIS A 69 21.47 -1.43 -9.59
C HIS A 69 21.36 0.08 -9.67
N ALA A 70 21.94 0.69 -10.69
CA ALA A 70 21.89 2.14 -10.93
C ALA A 70 20.58 2.52 -11.66
N PHE A 71 19.46 2.50 -10.95
CA PHE A 71 18.19 2.98 -11.49
C PHE A 71 18.17 4.51 -11.59
N ASP A 72 17.53 5.09 -12.64
CA ASP A 72 16.99 6.45 -12.58
C ASP A 72 15.83 6.42 -11.57
N TYR A 73 16.09 6.87 -10.35
CA TYR A 73 15.18 6.71 -9.21
C TYR A 73 14.59 8.03 -8.79
N ARG A 74 13.28 8.10 -8.79
CA ARG A 74 12.52 9.31 -8.42
C ARG A 74 11.55 8.98 -7.30
N ILE A 75 11.32 9.95 -6.42
CA ILE A 75 10.47 9.80 -5.25
C ILE A 75 9.43 10.93 -5.23
N VAL A 76 8.18 10.58 -4.98
CA VAL A 76 7.12 11.50 -4.58
C VAL A 76 6.84 11.27 -3.10
N GLU A 77 7.14 12.28 -2.27
CA GLU A 77 6.97 12.25 -0.83
C GLU A 77 6.23 13.51 -0.37
N ILE A 78 5.12 13.34 0.33
CA ILE A 78 4.29 14.45 0.82
C ILE A 78 4.75 15.00 2.16
N SER A 79 5.51 14.20 2.94
CA SER A 79 6.03 14.60 4.24
C SER A 79 7.41 15.24 4.10
N PRO A 80 7.58 16.56 4.41
CA PRO A 80 8.88 17.22 4.34
C PRO A 80 9.93 16.57 5.24
N GLN A 81 9.51 16.01 6.36
CA GLN A 81 10.42 15.34 7.31
C GLN A 81 10.92 14.01 6.76
N LEU A 82 10.03 13.20 6.17
CA LEU A 82 10.42 11.95 5.52
C LEU A 82 11.30 12.25 4.32
N GLN A 83 10.97 13.26 3.52
CA GLN A 83 11.81 13.71 2.42
C GLN A 83 13.22 14.08 2.87
N ALA A 84 13.38 14.87 3.96
CA ALA A 84 14.69 15.22 4.51
C ALA A 84 15.48 13.98 4.98
N ARG A 85 14.79 13.01 5.60
CA ARG A 85 15.39 11.74 6.04
C ARG A 85 15.85 10.89 4.85
N GLN A 86 15.03 10.80 3.82
CA GLN A 86 15.35 10.12 2.56
C GLN A 86 16.55 10.79 1.87
N GLN A 87 16.60 12.11 1.81
CA GLN A 87 17.72 12.87 1.25
C GLN A 87 19.04 12.61 2.02
N ALA A 88 18.99 12.58 3.34
CA ALA A 88 20.14 12.23 4.16
C ALA A 88 20.65 10.80 3.90
N ARG A 89 19.74 9.85 3.67
CA ARG A 89 20.06 8.43 3.42
C ARG A 89 20.56 8.15 2.00
N LEU A 90 19.92 8.76 1.00
CA LEU A 90 20.11 8.43 -0.42
C LEU A 90 21.10 9.37 -1.11
N GLY A 91 21.24 10.62 -0.65
CA GLY A 91 22.07 11.63 -1.28
C GLY A 91 21.64 11.89 -2.74
N ALA A 92 22.60 12.00 -3.64
CA ALA A 92 22.38 12.26 -5.05
C ALA A 92 21.90 11.02 -5.86
N ARG A 93 21.66 9.87 -5.22
CA ARG A 93 21.24 8.63 -5.90
C ARG A 93 19.78 8.60 -6.29
N ALA A 94 18.96 9.49 -5.72
CA ALA A 94 17.54 9.63 -6.02
C ALA A 94 17.19 11.10 -6.24
N GLN A 95 16.11 11.35 -6.97
CA GLN A 95 15.56 12.68 -7.23
C GLN A 95 14.17 12.80 -6.60
N TRP A 96 13.91 13.87 -5.85
CA TRP A 96 12.59 14.16 -5.29
C TRP A 96 11.81 15.06 -6.21
N LEU A 97 10.57 14.65 -6.54
CA LEU A 97 9.67 15.41 -7.37
C LEU A 97 8.75 16.26 -6.49
N ALA A 98 8.57 17.52 -6.85
CA ALA A 98 7.65 18.44 -6.16
C ALA A 98 6.16 18.15 -6.42
N GLY A 99 5.86 17.24 -7.34
CA GLY A 99 4.51 16.83 -7.71
C GLY A 99 4.54 15.72 -8.75
N LEU A 100 3.35 15.28 -9.18
CA LEU A 100 3.22 14.23 -10.17
C LEU A 100 3.75 14.69 -11.53
N PRO A 101 4.60 13.90 -12.20
CA PRO A 101 5.03 14.19 -13.56
C PRO A 101 3.83 14.13 -14.51
N GLN A 102 3.83 14.96 -15.56
CA GLN A 102 2.75 14.96 -16.54
C GLN A 102 2.68 13.66 -17.33
N ARG A 103 3.83 13.02 -17.55
CA ARG A 103 3.98 11.76 -18.28
C ARG A 103 4.92 10.85 -17.53
N ILE A 104 4.56 9.58 -17.46
CA ILE A 104 5.35 8.54 -16.80
C ILE A 104 5.70 7.49 -17.85
N ARG A 105 6.99 7.23 -17.99
CA ARG A 105 7.54 6.03 -18.65
C ARG A 105 8.42 5.34 -17.65
N GLY A 106 7.99 4.20 -17.14
CA GLY A 106 8.75 3.58 -16.07
C GLY A 106 7.95 2.63 -15.20
N VAL A 107 8.59 2.20 -14.14
CA VAL A 107 7.95 1.46 -13.06
C VAL A 107 7.54 2.42 -11.97
N VAL A 108 6.27 2.38 -11.60
CA VAL A 108 5.73 3.05 -10.40
C VAL A 108 5.62 2.02 -9.28
N ILE A 109 6.11 2.38 -8.11
CA ILE A 109 6.01 1.54 -6.90
C ILE A 109 5.25 2.31 -5.82
N ALA A 110 4.24 1.66 -5.24
CA ALA A 110 3.58 2.10 -4.01
C ALA A 110 3.54 0.92 -3.04
N ASN A 111 4.33 1.01 -1.97
CA ASN A 111 4.41 -0.02 -0.93
C ASN A 111 3.84 0.53 0.36
N GLU A 112 2.71 -0.02 0.83
CA GLU A 112 2.01 0.45 2.02
C GLU A 112 1.71 1.97 1.93
N VAL A 113 1.03 2.36 0.85
CA VAL A 113 0.65 3.75 0.56
C VAL A 113 -0.86 3.88 0.42
N VAL A 114 -1.50 2.87 -0.17
CA VAL A 114 -2.92 2.93 -0.51
C VAL A 114 -3.79 2.71 0.73
N ASP A 115 -3.35 1.89 1.67
CA ASP A 115 -3.99 1.64 2.97
C ASP A 115 -4.13 2.89 3.84
N ALA A 116 -3.19 3.84 3.70
CA ALA A 116 -3.19 5.12 4.39
C ALA A 116 -4.01 6.21 3.67
N MET A 117 -4.50 5.95 2.46
CA MET A 117 -5.35 6.91 1.75
C MET A 117 -6.73 7.03 2.41
N PRO A 118 -7.27 8.25 2.55
CA PRO A 118 -8.56 8.46 3.20
C PRO A 118 -9.69 7.66 2.56
N VAL A 119 -10.49 7.02 3.39
CA VAL A 119 -11.67 6.25 2.98
C VAL A 119 -12.96 6.88 3.48
N HIS A 120 -14.07 6.60 2.82
CA HIS A 120 -15.41 6.87 3.31
C HIS A 120 -15.90 5.67 4.10
N ALA A 121 -16.24 5.88 5.38
CA ALA A 121 -16.89 4.88 6.21
C ALA A 121 -18.39 4.86 5.92
N LEU A 122 -18.96 3.68 5.66
CA LEU A 122 -20.37 3.49 5.36
C LEU A 122 -21.03 2.48 6.29
N ALA A 123 -22.34 2.59 6.35
CA ALA A 123 -23.19 1.63 7.01
C ALA A 123 -24.37 1.26 6.10
N TRP A 124 -24.50 -0.01 5.75
CA TRP A 124 -25.67 -0.57 5.08
C TRP A 124 -26.70 -0.90 6.14
N ARG A 125 -27.71 -0.05 6.23
CA ARG A 125 -28.86 -0.22 7.14
C ARG A 125 -30.04 -0.82 6.36
N LYS A 126 -31.04 -1.29 7.08
CA LYS A 126 -32.21 -1.94 6.46
C LYS A 126 -32.93 -1.03 5.44
N GLU A 127 -32.97 0.26 5.70
CA GLU A 127 -33.76 1.22 4.91
C GLU A 127 -32.92 2.07 3.97
N ALA A 128 -31.61 2.24 4.24
CA ALA A 128 -30.73 3.08 3.45
C ALA A 128 -29.24 2.74 3.65
N ILE A 129 -28.42 3.20 2.71
CA ILE A 129 -26.97 3.24 2.86
C ILE A 129 -26.58 4.60 3.45
N MET A 130 -25.86 4.56 4.55
CA MET A 130 -25.48 5.75 5.32
C MET A 130 -23.97 5.99 5.19
N GLU A 131 -23.58 7.24 5.01
CA GLU A 131 -22.20 7.68 5.20
C GLU A 131 -21.99 8.00 6.69
N ARG A 132 -20.91 7.47 7.27
CA ARG A 132 -20.51 7.67 8.67
C ARG A 132 -19.47 8.79 8.74
N GLY A 133 -19.90 9.96 9.15
CA GLY A 133 -19.02 11.11 9.44
C GLY A 133 -18.64 11.16 10.91
N VAL A 134 -17.73 12.06 11.24
CA VAL A 134 -17.26 12.30 12.61
C VAL A 134 -17.79 13.63 13.10
N ILE A 135 -18.32 13.66 14.32
CA ILE A 135 -18.68 14.88 15.03
C ILE A 135 -17.92 14.94 16.35
N PHE A 136 -17.76 16.17 16.86
CA PHE A 136 -17.24 16.41 18.20
C PHE A 136 -18.39 16.97 19.05
N SER A 137 -18.75 16.27 20.13
CA SER A 137 -19.81 16.65 21.06
C SER A 137 -19.45 16.22 22.46
N ASP A 138 -19.73 17.08 23.43
CA ASP A 138 -19.52 16.80 24.87
C ASP A 138 -18.09 16.36 25.21
N GLY A 139 -17.11 16.93 24.48
CA GLY A 139 -15.69 16.64 24.70
C GLY A 139 -15.19 15.35 24.03
N ASN A 140 -16.00 14.66 23.21
CA ASN A 140 -15.66 13.40 22.59
C ASN A 140 -15.93 13.41 21.09
N PHE A 141 -15.10 12.68 20.33
CA PHE A 141 -15.40 12.33 18.94
C PHE A 141 -16.38 11.16 18.91
N MET A 142 -17.32 11.19 17.97
CA MET A 142 -18.26 10.11 17.75
C MET A 142 -18.70 10.03 16.30
N TRP A 143 -19.19 8.85 15.91
CA TRP A 143 -19.79 8.64 14.61
C TRP A 143 -21.17 9.32 14.52
N LYS A 144 -21.44 9.93 13.36
CA LYS A 144 -22.76 10.41 12.97
C LYS A 144 -23.08 9.97 11.55
N GLU A 145 -24.22 9.32 11.39
CA GLU A 145 -24.69 8.84 10.10
C GLU A 145 -25.54 9.90 9.39
N LYS A 146 -25.35 10.01 8.07
CA LYS A 146 -26.22 10.71 7.14
C LYS A 146 -26.42 9.84 5.90
N PRO A 147 -27.53 9.98 5.12
CA PRO A 147 -27.70 9.25 3.88
C PRO A 147 -26.50 9.46 2.94
N ALA A 148 -25.97 8.37 2.38
CA ALA A 148 -24.95 8.46 1.34
C ALA A 148 -25.56 9.07 0.06
N THR A 149 -24.78 9.87 -0.68
CA THR A 149 -25.22 10.57 -1.88
C THR A 149 -24.13 10.58 -2.96
N GLY A 150 -24.52 10.93 -4.20
CA GLY A 150 -23.57 11.10 -5.33
C GLY A 150 -22.77 9.85 -5.62
N VAL A 151 -21.51 10.03 -6.04
CA VAL A 151 -20.60 8.95 -6.44
C VAL A 151 -20.42 7.91 -5.32
N LEU A 152 -20.43 8.33 -4.06
CA LEU A 152 -20.31 7.42 -2.93
C LEU A 152 -21.48 6.43 -2.88
N LEU A 153 -22.71 6.91 -3.07
CA LEU A 153 -23.89 6.06 -3.14
C LEU A 153 -23.86 5.17 -4.38
N GLU A 154 -23.46 5.71 -5.53
CA GLU A 154 -23.33 4.95 -6.79
C GLU A 154 -22.37 3.78 -6.65
N GLU A 155 -21.26 3.94 -5.95
CA GLU A 155 -20.34 2.85 -5.66
C GLU A 155 -20.88 1.90 -4.61
N ALA A 156 -21.53 2.42 -3.56
CA ALA A 156 -22.03 1.61 -2.45
C ALA A 156 -23.18 0.68 -2.87
N VAL A 157 -24.04 1.07 -3.80
CA VAL A 157 -25.15 0.21 -4.28
C VAL A 157 -24.67 -0.98 -5.13
N LYS A 158 -23.45 -0.93 -5.66
CA LYS A 158 -22.84 -2.05 -6.38
C LYS A 158 -22.40 -3.18 -5.43
N ILE A 159 -22.29 -2.88 -4.13
CA ILE A 159 -21.79 -3.81 -3.12
C ILE A 159 -22.97 -4.49 -2.44
N GLN A 160 -23.05 -5.81 -2.61
CA GLN A 160 -24.12 -6.62 -2.03
C GLN A 160 -23.64 -7.24 -0.73
N VAL A 161 -24.15 -6.72 0.39
CA VAL A 161 -23.81 -7.19 1.74
C VAL A 161 -25.08 -7.40 2.58
N PRO A 162 -25.03 -8.26 3.61
CA PRO A 162 -26.15 -8.36 4.55
C PRO A 162 -26.33 -7.06 5.32
N THR A 163 -27.52 -6.84 5.88
CA THR A 163 -27.80 -5.69 6.75
C THR A 163 -28.14 -6.15 8.18
N PRO A 164 -27.58 -5.52 9.23
CA PRO A 164 -26.67 -4.37 9.21
C PRO A 164 -25.24 -4.77 8.82
N TYR A 165 -24.53 -3.87 8.12
CA TYR A 165 -23.14 -4.05 7.71
C TYR A 165 -22.40 -2.71 7.73
N GLU A 166 -21.16 -2.68 8.11
CA GLU A 166 -20.30 -1.49 8.11
C GLU A 166 -19.00 -1.82 7.37
N SER A 167 -18.52 -0.90 6.55
CA SER A 167 -17.26 -1.04 5.82
C SER A 167 -16.83 0.30 5.21
N GLU A 168 -15.78 0.29 4.39
CA GLU A 168 -15.18 1.47 3.79
C GLU A 168 -15.22 1.39 2.26
N ILE A 169 -15.22 2.59 1.62
CA ILE A 169 -14.97 2.73 0.18
C ILE A 169 -13.84 3.72 -0.03
N GLY A 170 -12.78 3.30 -0.72
CA GLY A 170 -11.58 4.09 -1.01
C GLY A 170 -11.70 4.89 -2.31
N LEU A 171 -12.53 5.95 -2.37
CA LEU A 171 -12.66 6.78 -3.56
C LEU A 171 -11.37 7.53 -3.88
N VAL A 172 -10.59 7.91 -2.87
CA VAL A 172 -9.30 8.61 -3.04
C VAL A 172 -8.30 7.69 -3.73
N ALA A 173 -8.19 6.43 -3.28
CA ALA A 173 -7.31 5.44 -3.90
C ALA A 173 -7.67 5.15 -5.36
N GLN A 174 -8.98 5.05 -5.66
CA GLN A 174 -9.46 4.88 -7.04
C GLN A 174 -9.13 6.11 -7.91
N ALA A 175 -9.33 7.31 -7.39
CA ALA A 175 -9.01 8.55 -8.11
C ALA A 175 -7.51 8.67 -8.35
N TRP A 176 -6.68 8.34 -7.36
CA TRP A 176 -5.23 8.28 -7.49
C TRP A 176 -4.79 7.28 -8.56
N MET A 177 -5.36 6.09 -8.57
CA MET A 177 -5.05 5.08 -9.59
C MET A 177 -5.42 5.57 -11.01
N ARG A 178 -6.59 6.19 -11.20
CA ARG A 178 -6.98 6.79 -12.48
C ARG A 178 -6.02 7.90 -12.93
N GLU A 179 -5.61 8.76 -12.00
CA GLU A 179 -4.69 9.86 -12.27
C GLU A 179 -3.29 9.36 -12.70
N ILE A 180 -2.72 8.41 -11.96
CA ILE A 180 -1.42 7.82 -12.33
C ILE A 180 -1.54 7.02 -13.62
N GLY A 181 -2.63 6.25 -13.77
CA GLY A 181 -2.88 5.47 -14.99
C GLY A 181 -3.04 6.32 -16.24
N ALA A 182 -3.69 7.48 -16.15
CA ALA A 182 -3.82 8.43 -17.25
C ALA A 182 -2.47 9.02 -17.66
N ARG A 183 -1.51 9.14 -16.74
CA ARG A 183 -0.16 9.66 -16.98
C ARG A 183 0.83 8.60 -17.44
N LEU A 184 0.55 7.32 -17.21
CA LEU A 184 1.43 6.23 -17.61
C LEU A 184 1.34 6.01 -19.12
N GLU A 185 2.39 6.41 -19.85
CA GLU A 185 2.50 6.19 -21.30
C GLU A 185 2.97 4.76 -21.62
N GLU A 186 3.93 4.26 -20.82
CA GLU A 186 4.52 2.93 -20.96
C GLU A 186 5.15 2.50 -19.63
N GLY A 187 4.90 1.27 -19.21
CA GLY A 187 5.47 0.72 -18.01
C GLY A 187 4.46 0.02 -17.11
N VAL A 188 4.80 -0.12 -15.82
CA VAL A 188 4.04 -0.89 -14.83
C VAL A 188 3.86 -0.09 -13.54
N ILE A 189 2.69 -0.21 -12.92
CA ILE A 189 2.41 0.25 -11.55
C ILE A 189 2.33 -0.99 -10.68
N PHE A 190 3.21 -1.12 -9.68
CA PHE A 190 3.14 -2.15 -8.65
C PHE A 190 2.58 -1.54 -7.36
N ILE A 191 1.53 -2.17 -6.83
CA ILE A 191 0.96 -1.86 -5.52
C ILE A 191 1.24 -3.06 -4.62
N PHE A 192 1.97 -2.82 -3.53
CA PHE A 192 2.19 -3.78 -2.45
C PHE A 192 1.42 -3.28 -1.24
N ASP A 193 0.37 -3.97 -0.86
CA ASP A 193 -0.46 -3.52 0.25
C ASP A 193 -1.29 -4.68 0.82
N TYR A 194 -1.84 -4.50 2.01
CA TYR A 194 -2.73 -5.50 2.57
C TYR A 194 -4.19 -5.22 2.21
N GLY A 195 -4.88 -6.27 1.86
CA GLY A 195 -6.25 -6.17 1.40
C GLY A 195 -6.72 -7.41 0.66
N PHE A 196 -7.83 -7.24 -0.05
CA PHE A 196 -8.55 -8.36 -0.63
C PHE A 196 -9.18 -7.99 -1.98
N PRO A 197 -9.49 -9.00 -2.82
CA PRO A 197 -10.48 -8.84 -3.88
C PRO A 197 -11.84 -8.49 -3.27
N ARG A 198 -12.70 -7.82 -4.01
CA ARG A 198 -14.00 -7.31 -3.55
C ARG A 198 -14.86 -8.34 -2.82
N GLY A 199 -14.93 -9.58 -3.33
CA GLY A 199 -15.72 -10.65 -2.72
C GLY A 199 -15.25 -11.05 -1.33
N GLU A 200 -13.94 -10.96 -1.07
CA GLU A 200 -13.36 -11.18 0.26
C GLU A 200 -13.36 -9.92 1.11
N TYR A 201 -13.19 -8.75 0.49
CA TYR A 201 -13.21 -7.45 1.19
C TYR A 201 -14.57 -7.24 1.88
N TYR A 202 -15.67 -7.43 1.14
CA TYR A 202 -17.03 -7.29 1.66
C TYR A 202 -17.66 -8.63 2.10
N HIS A 203 -16.82 -9.54 2.64
CA HIS A 203 -17.32 -10.82 3.13
C HIS A 203 -18.29 -10.63 4.31
N PRO A 204 -19.42 -11.40 4.40
CA PRO A 204 -20.40 -11.25 5.46
C PRO A 204 -19.84 -11.31 6.90
N GLN A 205 -18.74 -12.04 7.12
CA GLN A 205 -18.08 -12.12 8.42
C GLN A 205 -17.23 -10.88 8.76
N ARG A 206 -17.00 -9.95 7.82
CA ARG A 206 -16.26 -8.70 8.02
C ARG A 206 -17.23 -7.50 8.17
N ALA A 207 -18.29 -7.70 8.96
CA ALA A 207 -19.41 -6.76 9.05
C ALA A 207 -19.12 -5.47 9.84
N THR A 208 -17.89 -5.26 10.31
CA THR A 208 -17.45 -4.06 11.06
C THR A 208 -16.40 -3.24 10.33
N GLY A 209 -16.12 -3.59 9.07
CA GLY A 209 -15.10 -2.92 8.24
C GLY A 209 -13.67 -3.36 8.56
N THR A 210 -12.73 -2.54 8.10
CA THR A 210 -11.28 -2.84 8.13
C THR A 210 -10.45 -1.71 8.72
N LEU A 211 -11.07 -0.60 9.17
CA LEU A 211 -10.36 0.50 9.81
C LEU A 211 -9.56 -0.01 11.01
N MET A 212 -8.28 0.34 11.05
CA MET A 212 -7.35 -0.06 12.09
C MET A 212 -6.45 1.11 12.47
N CYS A 213 -6.15 1.23 13.76
CA CYS A 213 -5.16 2.17 14.27
C CYS A 213 -3.92 1.42 14.72
N HIS A 214 -2.76 2.00 14.46
CA HIS A 214 -1.47 1.44 14.85
C HIS A 214 -0.70 2.42 15.74
N HIS A 215 -0.33 1.94 16.93
CA HIS A 215 0.48 2.72 17.86
C HIS A 215 1.43 1.79 18.65
N ARG A 216 2.74 2.06 18.57
CA ARG A 216 3.77 1.30 19.29
C ARG A 216 3.63 -0.21 19.12
N HIS A 217 3.49 -0.66 17.88
CA HIS A 217 3.31 -2.08 17.49
C HIS A 217 2.03 -2.74 18.05
N ARG A 218 1.03 -1.96 18.42
CA ARG A 218 -0.30 -2.46 18.81
C ARG A 218 -1.35 -1.95 17.85
N ALA A 219 -2.21 -2.86 17.41
CA ALA A 219 -3.34 -2.55 16.54
C ALA A 219 -4.64 -2.54 17.36
N HIS A 220 -5.54 -1.59 17.05
CA HIS A 220 -6.89 -1.51 17.63
C HIS A 220 -7.85 -0.81 16.68
N GLY A 221 -9.16 -1.03 16.85
CA GLY A 221 -10.20 -0.46 15.97
C GLY A 221 -10.80 0.88 16.44
N ASP A 222 -10.32 1.48 17.53
CA ASP A 222 -10.85 2.75 18.03
C ASP A 222 -10.15 3.94 17.36
N VAL A 223 -10.74 4.43 16.26
CA VAL A 223 -10.21 5.54 15.46
C VAL A 223 -10.28 6.92 16.17
N PHE A 224 -10.89 6.98 17.34
CA PHE A 224 -11.00 8.19 18.13
C PHE A 224 -10.05 8.26 19.32
N ALA A 225 -9.28 7.21 19.57
CA ALA A 225 -8.40 7.13 20.72
C ALA A 225 -7.36 8.26 20.73
N ARG A 226 -6.65 8.47 19.61
CA ARG A 226 -5.58 9.46 19.49
C ARG A 226 -5.47 10.04 18.07
N PRO A 227 -6.45 10.82 17.61
CA PRO A 227 -6.42 11.39 16.26
C PRO A 227 -5.19 12.29 16.06
N GLY A 228 -4.41 12.04 15.02
CA GLY A 228 -3.15 12.74 14.72
C GLY A 228 -1.90 12.15 15.37
N GLU A 229 -2.03 11.27 16.36
CA GLU A 229 -0.91 10.62 17.05
C GLU A 229 -0.71 9.15 16.66
N GLU A 230 -1.70 8.55 16.01
CA GLU A 230 -1.71 7.15 15.57
C GLU A 230 -1.91 7.05 14.07
N ASP A 231 -1.32 6.04 13.46
CA ASP A 231 -1.62 5.71 12.08
C ASP A 231 -3.02 5.11 11.98
N ILE A 232 -3.79 5.55 10.99
CA ILE A 232 -5.12 5.03 10.70
C ILE A 232 -5.10 4.47 9.28
N THR A 233 -5.37 3.17 9.16
CA THR A 233 -5.33 2.46 7.90
C THR A 233 -6.66 1.77 7.60
N ALA A 234 -6.89 1.45 6.33
CA ALA A 234 -7.97 0.58 5.88
C ALA A 234 -7.40 -0.45 4.90
N HIS A 235 -7.94 -1.65 4.87
CA HIS A 235 -7.55 -2.61 3.84
C HIS A 235 -7.86 -2.09 2.44
N VAL A 236 -7.13 -2.57 1.45
CA VAL A 236 -7.30 -2.18 0.05
C VAL A 236 -8.31 -3.10 -0.65
N ASP A 237 -9.35 -2.53 -1.28
CA ASP A 237 -10.18 -3.23 -2.28
C ASP A 237 -9.41 -3.28 -3.60
N PHE A 238 -8.67 -4.36 -3.84
CA PHE A 238 -7.86 -4.53 -5.05
C PHE A 238 -8.70 -4.62 -6.32
N THR A 239 -9.95 -5.09 -6.24
CA THR A 239 -10.87 -5.06 -7.38
C THR A 239 -11.21 -3.63 -7.78
N ALA A 240 -11.42 -2.74 -6.79
CA ALA A 240 -11.70 -1.34 -7.07
C ALA A 240 -10.49 -0.63 -7.71
N LEU A 241 -9.26 -0.93 -7.26
CA LEU A 241 -8.05 -0.40 -7.87
C LEU A 241 -7.83 -0.91 -9.30
N ALA A 242 -8.00 -2.22 -9.52
CA ALA A 242 -7.88 -2.83 -10.84
C ALA A 242 -8.91 -2.25 -11.80
N THR A 243 -10.17 -2.07 -11.36
CA THR A 243 -11.21 -1.42 -12.14
C THR A 243 -10.82 0.02 -12.50
N ALA A 244 -10.34 0.80 -11.53
CA ALA A 244 -9.89 2.17 -11.76
C ALA A 244 -8.71 2.26 -12.75
N ALA A 245 -7.81 1.28 -12.72
CA ALA A 245 -6.71 1.16 -13.66
C ALA A 245 -7.20 0.86 -15.09
N VAL A 246 -8.13 -0.08 -15.23
CA VAL A 246 -8.76 -0.42 -16.53
C VAL A 246 -9.54 0.77 -17.08
N ASP A 247 -10.28 1.50 -16.26
CA ASP A 247 -10.96 2.75 -16.64
C ASP A 247 -9.99 3.81 -17.18
N ALA A 248 -8.74 3.83 -16.66
CA ALA A 248 -7.66 4.69 -17.16
C ALA A 248 -6.95 4.14 -18.41
N GLY A 249 -7.39 3.00 -18.94
CA GLY A 249 -6.84 2.34 -20.15
C GLY A 249 -5.58 1.53 -19.89
N LEU A 250 -5.35 1.06 -18.65
CA LEU A 250 -4.29 0.11 -18.31
C LEU A 250 -4.80 -1.35 -18.40
N GLU A 251 -3.87 -2.26 -18.51
CA GLU A 251 -4.11 -3.71 -18.43
C GLU A 251 -3.72 -4.23 -17.04
N VAL A 252 -4.47 -5.20 -16.51
CA VAL A 252 -4.04 -5.96 -15.33
C VAL A 252 -2.97 -6.95 -15.79
N LEU A 253 -1.76 -6.80 -15.28
CA LEU A 253 -0.60 -7.62 -15.65
C LEU A 253 -0.33 -8.75 -14.65
N GLY A 254 -0.95 -8.70 -13.47
CA GLY A 254 -0.87 -9.74 -12.47
C GLY A 254 -1.44 -9.32 -11.12
N TYR A 255 -1.91 -10.30 -10.35
CA TYR A 255 -2.34 -10.16 -8.97
C TYR A 255 -1.98 -11.43 -8.19
N ALA A 256 -1.25 -11.29 -7.11
CA ALA A 256 -0.79 -12.42 -6.32
C ALA A 256 -0.63 -12.04 -4.84
N THR A 257 -0.45 -13.05 -3.98
CA THR A 257 0.03 -12.79 -2.62
C THR A 257 1.49 -12.33 -2.64
N GLN A 258 1.90 -11.57 -1.65
CA GLN A 258 3.30 -11.14 -1.53
C GLN A 258 4.26 -12.34 -1.52
N ALA A 259 3.91 -13.40 -0.76
CA ALA A 259 4.73 -14.61 -0.72
C ALA A 259 4.93 -15.21 -2.12
N GLN A 260 3.84 -15.36 -2.90
CA GLN A 260 3.93 -15.93 -4.24
C GLN A 260 4.76 -15.05 -5.17
N PHE A 261 4.55 -13.73 -5.12
CA PHE A 261 5.34 -12.77 -5.90
C PHE A 261 6.83 -12.88 -5.58
N LEU A 262 7.20 -12.86 -4.29
CA LEU A 262 8.59 -12.94 -3.86
C LEU A 262 9.23 -14.30 -4.21
N VAL A 263 8.49 -15.40 -4.10
CA VAL A 263 8.95 -16.73 -4.52
C VAL A 263 9.24 -16.75 -6.02
N ASN A 264 8.33 -16.20 -6.84
CA ASN A 264 8.52 -16.10 -8.28
C ASN A 264 9.74 -15.22 -8.64
N CYS A 265 9.96 -14.13 -7.91
CA CYS A 265 11.15 -13.29 -8.05
C CYS A 265 12.45 -13.95 -7.49
N GLY A 266 12.34 -15.17 -6.92
CA GLY A 266 13.49 -15.95 -6.46
C GLY A 266 14.07 -15.50 -5.12
N ILE A 267 13.22 -15.21 -4.13
CA ILE A 267 13.66 -14.84 -2.77
C ILE A 267 14.57 -15.90 -2.14
N THR A 268 14.36 -17.18 -2.48
CA THR A 268 15.20 -18.29 -2.01
C THR A 268 16.60 -18.23 -2.58
N ASP A 269 16.76 -17.81 -3.84
CA ASP A 269 18.06 -17.65 -4.47
C ASP A 269 18.82 -16.48 -3.82
N VAL A 270 18.09 -15.35 -3.61
CA VAL A 270 18.63 -14.16 -2.94
C VAL A 270 19.08 -14.48 -1.51
N LEU A 271 18.30 -15.28 -0.77
CA LEU A 271 18.68 -15.78 0.55
C LEU A 271 19.91 -16.69 0.48
N GLY A 272 19.97 -17.54 -0.54
CA GLY A 272 21.10 -18.47 -0.80
C GLY A 272 22.43 -17.80 -1.15
N GLU A 273 22.43 -16.50 -1.49
CA GLU A 273 23.67 -15.71 -1.65
C GLU A 273 24.41 -15.54 -0.30
N ALA A 274 23.70 -15.67 0.81
CA ALA A 274 24.29 -15.59 2.15
C ALA A 274 24.89 -16.92 2.57
N ASN A 275 26.10 -16.90 3.17
CA ASN A 275 26.72 -18.11 3.69
C ASN A 275 25.98 -18.62 4.92
N ALA A 276 25.30 -19.77 4.80
CA ALA A 276 24.54 -20.40 5.88
C ALA A 276 25.42 -20.84 7.08
N GLU A 277 26.72 -21.07 6.89
CA GLU A 277 27.65 -21.39 7.98
C GLU A 277 27.93 -20.17 8.88
N ASN A 278 27.75 -18.96 8.36
CA ASN A 278 27.83 -17.73 9.14
C ASN A 278 26.47 -17.41 9.77
N ALA A 279 26.15 -18.07 10.87
CA ALA A 279 24.86 -17.94 11.55
C ALA A 279 24.50 -16.49 11.93
N LEU A 280 25.47 -15.66 12.32
CA LEU A 280 25.24 -14.27 12.69
C LEU A 280 24.73 -13.42 11.50
N HIS A 281 25.14 -13.74 10.30
CA HIS A 281 24.72 -13.06 9.09
C HIS A 281 23.47 -13.71 8.46
N TYR A 282 23.38 -15.04 8.50
CA TYR A 282 22.29 -15.78 7.87
C TYR A 282 20.97 -15.75 8.65
N ALA A 283 21.03 -15.86 9.99
CA ALA A 283 19.82 -15.95 10.82
C ALA A 283 18.89 -14.71 10.71
N PRO A 284 19.39 -13.47 10.66
CA PRO A 284 18.52 -12.31 10.43
C PRO A 284 17.82 -12.35 9.07
N LEU A 285 18.49 -12.77 8.01
CA LEU A 285 17.89 -12.90 6.66
C LEU A 285 16.86 -14.03 6.61
N ALA A 286 17.10 -15.14 7.28
CA ALA A 286 16.14 -16.24 7.39
C ALA A 286 14.88 -15.80 8.17
N ALA A 287 15.03 -15.03 9.24
CA ALA A 287 13.93 -14.47 10.00
C ALA A 287 13.14 -13.44 9.17
N GLU A 288 13.82 -12.60 8.36
CA GLU A 288 13.19 -11.70 7.40
C GLU A 288 12.38 -12.49 6.36
N ALA A 289 12.98 -13.52 5.75
CA ALA A 289 12.28 -14.39 4.79
C ALA A 289 11.04 -15.04 5.41
N GLN A 290 11.13 -15.52 6.65
CA GLN A 290 9.99 -16.10 7.35
C GLN A 290 8.84 -15.09 7.49
N LYS A 291 9.11 -13.86 7.90
CA LYS A 291 8.08 -12.82 8.02
C LYS A 291 7.46 -12.46 6.69
N LEU A 292 8.27 -12.30 5.65
CA LEU A 292 7.80 -11.95 4.32
C LEU A 292 6.94 -13.03 3.66
N LEU A 293 7.22 -14.31 3.95
CA LEU A 293 6.59 -15.45 3.28
C LEU A 293 5.52 -16.15 4.12
N SER A 294 5.55 -16.02 5.44
CA SER A 294 4.61 -16.72 6.32
C SER A 294 3.18 -16.24 6.10
N PRO A 295 2.20 -17.16 5.86
CA PRO A 295 0.80 -16.81 5.74
C PRO A 295 0.22 -16.14 7.00
N ALA A 296 0.78 -16.48 8.17
CA ALA A 296 0.34 -15.91 9.45
C ALA A 296 0.88 -14.49 9.69
N GLU A 297 1.81 -14.02 8.85
CA GLU A 297 2.38 -12.68 8.94
C GLU A 297 2.08 -11.89 7.64
N MET A 298 3.08 -11.56 6.84
CA MET A 298 2.89 -10.72 5.66
C MET A 298 2.55 -11.50 4.39
N GLY A 299 2.90 -12.80 4.34
CA GLY A 299 2.94 -13.55 3.09
C GLY A 299 1.59 -13.69 2.38
N GLU A 300 0.49 -13.93 3.11
CA GLU A 300 -0.85 -14.07 2.53
C GLU A 300 -1.68 -12.77 2.66
N LEU A 301 -1.53 -12.02 3.75
CA LEU A 301 -2.29 -10.80 3.98
C LEU A 301 -1.95 -9.71 2.95
N PHE A 302 -0.66 -9.54 2.68
CA PHE A 302 -0.20 -8.60 1.66
C PHE A 302 -0.40 -9.18 0.26
N LYS A 303 -0.81 -8.31 -0.64
CA LYS A 303 -1.03 -8.60 -2.05
C LYS A 303 -0.16 -7.71 -2.92
N VAL A 304 0.10 -8.18 -4.12
CA VAL A 304 0.78 -7.41 -5.15
C VAL A 304 -0.14 -7.33 -6.36
N LEU A 305 -0.51 -6.11 -6.72
CA LEU A 305 -1.21 -5.81 -7.97
C LEU A 305 -0.23 -5.16 -8.93
N ALA A 306 -0.16 -5.67 -10.15
CA ALA A 306 0.54 -5.04 -11.26
C ALA A 306 -0.46 -4.64 -12.35
N VAL A 307 -0.46 -3.37 -12.70
CA VAL A 307 -1.22 -2.84 -13.84
C VAL A 307 -0.27 -2.05 -14.74
N GLY A 308 -0.53 -1.99 -16.04
CA GLY A 308 0.42 -1.31 -16.92
C GLY A 308 -0.05 -1.09 -18.33
N ARG A 309 0.83 -0.51 -19.14
CA ARG A 309 0.61 -0.22 -20.55
C ARG A 309 1.88 -0.50 -21.33
N GLY A 310 1.74 -1.17 -22.50
CA GLY A 310 2.85 -1.45 -23.40
C GLY A 310 3.87 -2.48 -22.91
N VAL A 311 3.57 -3.20 -21.82
CA VAL A 311 4.40 -4.25 -21.27
C VAL A 311 3.73 -5.61 -21.44
N LYS A 312 4.47 -6.61 -21.87
CA LYS A 312 3.92 -7.95 -22.15
C LYS A 312 4.01 -8.86 -20.93
N PRO A 313 2.88 -9.47 -20.51
CA PRO A 313 2.88 -10.50 -19.48
C PRO A 313 3.46 -11.84 -20.05
N PRO A 314 3.84 -12.82 -19.19
CA PRO A 314 3.83 -12.69 -17.73
C PRO A 314 5.06 -11.94 -17.21
N LEU A 315 4.89 -11.10 -16.20
CA LEU A 315 5.98 -10.54 -15.43
C LEU A 315 6.59 -11.63 -14.52
N LEU A 316 7.87 -11.51 -14.19
CA LEU A 316 8.59 -12.49 -13.35
C LEU A 316 7.80 -12.83 -12.07
N GLY A 317 7.35 -11.83 -11.31
CA GLY A 317 6.63 -12.00 -10.07
C GLY A 317 5.27 -12.67 -10.19
N PHE A 318 4.71 -12.78 -11.41
CA PHE A 318 3.40 -13.40 -11.69
C PHE A 318 3.50 -14.61 -12.62
N SER A 319 4.71 -15.16 -12.80
CA SER A 319 4.95 -16.32 -13.65
C SER A 319 4.20 -17.58 -13.21
N ARG A 320 3.84 -17.66 -11.92
CA ARG A 320 3.01 -18.74 -11.33
C ARG A 320 2.09 -18.14 -10.26
N GLY A 321 0.93 -18.79 -10.05
CA GLY A 321 0.01 -18.42 -8.96
C GLY A 321 -0.63 -17.04 -9.11
N ASP A 322 -0.73 -16.54 -10.35
CA ASP A 322 -1.50 -15.34 -10.66
C ASP A 322 -2.98 -15.57 -10.35
N ARG A 323 -3.56 -14.64 -9.58
CA ARG A 323 -4.95 -14.67 -9.13
C ARG A 323 -5.78 -13.53 -9.74
N SER A 324 -5.37 -12.94 -10.85
CA SER A 324 -6.08 -11.82 -11.50
C SER A 324 -7.54 -12.14 -11.81
N HIS A 325 -7.88 -13.41 -11.99
CA HIS A 325 -9.25 -13.88 -12.18
C HIS A 325 -10.17 -13.66 -10.95
N SER A 326 -9.62 -13.32 -9.79
CA SER A 326 -10.38 -13.05 -8.56
C SER A 326 -10.72 -11.56 -8.35
N LEU A 327 -10.19 -10.68 -9.21
CA LEU A 327 -10.39 -9.23 -9.16
C LEU A 327 -11.75 -8.79 -9.71
#